data_a0a3d45892df78be0f5a0bc5507b3c89
#
_entry.id   a0a3d45892df78be0f5a0bc5507b3c89
#
_cell.length_a   1.000
_cell.length_b   1.000
_cell.length_c   1.000
_cell.angle_alpha   90.00
_cell.angle_beta   90.00
_cell.angle_gamma   90.00
#
_symmetry.space_group_name_H-M   'P 1'
#
loop_
_entity.id
_entity.type
_entity.pdbx_description
1 polymer ?
#
loop_
_entity_poly.entity_id
_entity_poly.type
_entity_poly.pdbx_seq_one_letter_code
_entity_poly.pdbx_strand_id
1 'polypeptide(L)'
;MTARRALAAGWRELWRWPALTALAVVAAVVASLAMRAAAVRAGHCWHAALADLAGGGGRFFALAGRALGVWLAGSGVAALLVDVTRAAALVAYSGPPPADRRLSRMWRPLLVGLSRTPFMISVRAVELLIYFALGLGNLFVLLRALPGAAPDPTRHALAAALCLLPSLALSLIVFMGARVAQALIARGFQAAAALGHGLDVALRHFGALTRLGLLGLVVAAPFAAAAWVAPFGLRALLVAFVGLWLYAALTTLVGRDGRLLTG
;
A
#
# COMPACT_ATOMS: atom_id res chain seq x y z
N MET A 1 23.68 0.55 -6.76
CA MET A 1 23.43 1.42 -5.57
C MET A 1 23.04 0.56 -4.39
N THR A 2 23.64 0.76 -3.21
CA THR A 2 23.28 -0.03 -2.01
C THR A 2 21.96 0.46 -1.41
N ALA A 3 21.25 -0.42 -0.68
CA ALA A 3 20.00 -0.08 -0.01
C ALA A 3 20.14 1.12 0.97
N ARG A 4 21.28 1.22 1.67
CA ARG A 4 21.60 2.39 2.52
C ARG A 4 21.67 3.69 1.73
N ARG A 5 22.33 3.68 0.57
CA ARG A 5 22.42 4.87 -0.32
C ARG A 5 21.05 5.23 -0.88
N ALA A 6 20.19 4.24 -1.19
CA ALA A 6 18.81 4.49 -1.64
C ALA A 6 17.97 5.14 -0.55
N LEU A 7 18.05 4.67 0.71
CA LEU A 7 17.34 5.29 1.83
C LEU A 7 17.80 6.73 2.08
N ALA A 8 19.11 6.98 2.07
CA ALA A 8 19.65 8.33 2.22
C ALA A 8 19.28 9.27 1.05
N ALA A 9 19.22 8.74 -0.17
CA ALA A 9 18.75 9.48 -1.32
C ALA A 9 17.26 9.80 -1.23
N GLY A 10 16.42 8.82 -0.85
CA GLY A 10 15.00 9.02 -0.61
C GLY A 10 14.72 10.08 0.45
N TRP A 11 15.50 10.10 1.55
CA TRP A 11 15.42 11.17 2.55
C TRP A 11 15.67 12.55 1.95
N ARG A 12 16.70 12.69 1.12
CA ARG A 12 17.00 13.96 0.44
C ARG A 12 15.88 14.39 -0.52
N GLU A 13 15.23 13.45 -1.20
CA GLU A 13 14.12 13.76 -2.10
C GLU A 13 12.89 14.30 -1.34
N LEU A 14 12.59 13.78 -0.15
CA LEU A 14 11.51 14.33 0.68
C LEU A 14 11.72 15.83 0.98
N TRP A 15 12.97 16.21 1.30
CA TRP A 15 13.32 17.59 1.62
C TRP A 15 13.52 18.50 0.39
N ARG A 16 13.65 17.93 -0.80
CA ARG A 16 13.60 18.69 -2.05
C ARG A 16 12.21 19.22 -2.37
N TRP A 17 11.17 18.48 -1.92
CA TRP A 17 9.76 18.79 -2.18
C TRP A 17 8.95 18.89 -0.89
N PRO A 18 9.31 19.78 0.06
CA PRO A 18 8.73 19.76 1.39
C PRO A 18 7.23 20.01 1.39
N ALA A 19 6.75 20.93 0.56
CA ALA A 19 5.33 21.25 0.48
C ALA A 19 4.49 20.11 -0.10
N LEU A 20 5.00 19.40 -1.11
CA LEU A 20 4.33 18.23 -1.68
C LEU A 20 4.35 17.04 -0.72
N THR A 21 5.47 16.85 -0.02
CA THR A 21 5.59 15.84 1.04
C THR A 21 4.61 16.13 2.16
N ALA A 22 4.51 17.38 2.62
CA ALA A 22 3.53 17.79 3.62
C ALA A 22 2.09 17.56 3.14
N LEU A 23 1.75 17.92 1.89
CA LEU A 23 0.45 17.68 1.31
C LEU A 23 0.10 16.19 1.30
N ALA A 24 1.02 15.32 0.87
CA ALA A 24 0.80 13.88 0.83
C ALA A 24 0.63 13.28 2.24
N VAL A 25 1.37 13.78 3.24
CA VAL A 25 1.22 13.38 4.64
C VAL A 25 -0.15 13.83 5.19
N VAL A 26 -0.54 15.09 4.97
CA VAL A 26 -1.85 15.59 5.40
C VAL A 26 -2.98 14.80 4.74
N ALA A 27 -2.89 14.55 3.43
CA ALA A 27 -3.87 13.74 2.72
C ALA A 27 -4.00 12.32 3.32
N ALA A 28 -2.88 11.69 3.68
CA ALA A 28 -2.90 10.37 4.32
C ALA A 28 -3.54 10.40 5.73
N VAL A 29 -3.32 11.48 6.51
CA VAL A 29 -3.98 11.68 7.81
C VAL A 29 -5.48 11.84 7.63
N VAL A 30 -5.91 12.72 6.70
CA VAL A 30 -7.34 12.94 6.39
C VAL A 30 -8.00 11.65 5.91
N ALA A 31 -7.33 10.90 5.02
CA ALA A 31 -7.79 9.59 4.55
C ALA A 31 -7.96 8.59 5.71
N SER A 32 -7.01 8.56 6.65
CA SER A 32 -7.07 7.68 7.82
C SER A 32 -8.24 8.05 8.74
N LEU A 33 -8.52 9.33 8.91
CA LEU A 33 -9.68 9.81 9.67
C LEU A 33 -11.01 9.46 8.97
N ALA A 34 -11.08 9.64 7.65
CA ALA A 34 -12.25 9.28 6.85
C ALA A 34 -12.52 7.77 6.91
N MET A 35 -11.47 6.94 6.78
CA MET A 35 -11.57 5.49 6.95
C MET A 35 -12.09 5.08 8.33
N ARG A 36 -11.58 5.70 9.39
CA ARG A 36 -12.04 5.45 10.75
C ARG A 36 -13.51 5.81 10.92
N ALA A 37 -13.93 6.97 10.43
CA ALA A 37 -15.31 7.40 10.50
C ALA A 37 -16.23 6.46 9.71
N ALA A 38 -15.82 6.01 8.52
CA ALA A 38 -16.55 5.04 7.73
C ALA A 38 -16.64 3.67 8.44
N ALA A 39 -15.55 3.20 9.04
CA ALA A 39 -15.52 1.94 9.78
C ALA A 39 -16.45 1.96 11.00
N VAL A 40 -16.46 3.06 11.76
CA VAL A 40 -17.39 3.23 12.91
C VAL A 40 -18.85 3.20 12.43
N ARG A 41 -19.18 3.97 11.39
CA ARG A 41 -20.57 4.00 10.84
C ARG A 41 -20.98 2.64 10.26
N ALA A 42 -20.10 1.99 9.52
CA ALA A 42 -20.34 0.66 8.98
C ALA A 42 -20.54 -0.36 10.11
N GLY A 43 -19.75 -0.27 11.20
CA GLY A 43 -19.89 -1.09 12.39
C GLY A 43 -21.26 -0.94 13.06
N HIS A 44 -21.77 0.28 13.22
CA HIS A 44 -23.11 0.51 13.75
C HIS A 44 -24.20 -0.11 12.85
N CYS A 45 -24.11 0.05 11.52
CA CYS A 45 -25.05 -0.58 10.59
C CYS A 45 -24.96 -2.11 10.66
N TRP A 46 -23.76 -2.66 10.82
CA TRP A 46 -23.53 -4.10 10.94
C TRP A 46 -24.12 -4.67 12.24
N HIS A 47 -23.91 -4.00 13.37
CA HIS A 47 -24.53 -4.40 14.64
C HIS A 47 -26.05 -4.37 14.56
N ALA A 48 -26.63 -3.34 13.92
CA ALA A 48 -28.07 -3.28 13.69
C ALA A 48 -28.56 -4.42 12.79
N ALA A 49 -27.78 -4.81 11.76
CA ALA A 49 -28.10 -5.96 10.90
C ALA A 49 -28.10 -7.27 11.68
N LEU A 50 -27.10 -7.49 12.55
CA LEU A 50 -27.04 -8.69 13.39
C LEU A 50 -28.20 -8.76 14.42
N ALA A 51 -28.57 -7.63 14.99
CA ALA A 51 -29.72 -7.56 15.90
C ALA A 51 -31.05 -7.87 15.18
N ASP A 52 -31.25 -7.36 13.95
CA ASP A 52 -32.40 -7.66 13.12
C ASP A 52 -32.45 -9.15 12.72
N LEU A 53 -31.28 -9.74 12.39
CA LEU A 53 -31.19 -11.18 12.11
C LEU A 53 -31.66 -12.03 13.27
N ALA A 54 -31.29 -11.66 14.51
CA ALA A 54 -31.73 -12.32 15.72
C ALA A 54 -33.25 -12.15 15.98
N GLY A 55 -33.83 -11.05 15.46
CA GLY A 55 -35.27 -10.74 15.60
C GLY A 55 -36.17 -11.23 14.45
N GLY A 56 -35.65 -11.99 13.48
CA GLY A 56 -36.42 -12.51 12.34
C GLY A 56 -35.92 -12.08 10.95
N GLY A 57 -34.92 -11.20 10.85
CA GLY A 57 -34.11 -10.98 9.67
C GLY A 57 -34.72 -10.17 8.54
N GLY A 58 -35.86 -9.52 8.71
CA GLY A 58 -36.58 -8.83 7.61
C GLY A 58 -35.82 -7.67 6.98
N ARG A 59 -34.87 -7.04 7.67
CA ARG A 59 -34.09 -5.90 7.19
C ARG A 59 -32.58 -6.20 7.10
N PHE A 60 -32.16 -7.41 7.42
CA PHE A 60 -30.75 -7.81 7.50
C PHE A 60 -29.96 -7.39 6.24
N PHE A 61 -30.43 -7.79 5.06
CA PHE A 61 -29.72 -7.50 3.81
C PHE A 61 -29.64 -5.99 3.50
N ALA A 62 -30.67 -5.22 3.85
CA ALA A 62 -30.67 -3.77 3.65
C ALA A 62 -29.65 -3.08 4.58
N LEU A 63 -29.57 -3.50 5.84
CA LEU A 63 -28.62 -2.96 6.83
C LEU A 63 -27.19 -3.39 6.55
N ALA A 64 -26.97 -4.66 6.19
CA ALA A 64 -25.68 -5.18 5.78
C ALA A 64 -25.18 -4.50 4.49
N GLY A 65 -26.08 -4.30 3.50
CA GLY A 65 -25.78 -3.56 2.29
C GLY A 65 -25.40 -2.10 2.57
N ARG A 66 -26.06 -1.42 3.52
CA ARG A 66 -25.69 -0.07 3.98
C ARG A 66 -24.31 -0.07 4.65
N ALA A 67 -24.01 -1.03 5.50
CA ALA A 67 -22.71 -1.16 6.15
C ALA A 67 -21.59 -1.28 5.11
N LEU A 68 -21.77 -2.18 4.14
CA LEU A 68 -20.83 -2.38 3.06
C LEU A 68 -20.69 -1.11 2.18
N GLY A 69 -21.80 -0.47 1.82
CA GLY A 69 -21.80 0.76 1.02
C GLY A 69 -21.06 1.92 1.69
N VAL A 70 -21.30 2.14 2.99
CA VAL A 70 -20.59 3.17 3.77
C VAL A 70 -19.10 2.88 3.85
N TRP A 71 -18.73 1.61 4.07
CA TRP A 71 -17.33 1.21 4.14
C TRP A 71 -16.62 1.36 2.79
N LEU A 72 -17.24 0.92 1.70
CA LEU A 72 -16.70 1.05 0.35
C LEU A 72 -16.57 2.51 -0.08
N ALA A 73 -17.56 3.35 0.20
CA ALA A 73 -17.51 4.78 -0.13
C ALA A 73 -16.37 5.47 0.64
N GLY A 74 -16.27 5.24 1.96
CA GLY A 74 -15.21 5.82 2.78
C GLY A 74 -13.81 5.36 2.38
N SER A 75 -13.65 4.06 2.11
CA SER A 75 -12.38 3.51 1.64
C SER A 75 -12.00 3.98 0.24
N GLY A 76 -12.98 4.13 -0.66
CA GLY A 76 -12.77 4.66 -2.01
C GLY A 76 -12.28 6.10 -2.01
N VAL A 77 -12.94 6.97 -1.24
CA VAL A 77 -12.52 8.38 -1.08
C VAL A 77 -11.13 8.47 -0.46
N ALA A 78 -10.87 7.71 0.60
CA ALA A 78 -9.58 7.70 1.27
C ALA A 78 -8.46 7.19 0.35
N ALA A 79 -8.72 6.12 -0.40
CA ALA A 79 -7.76 5.57 -1.37
C ALA A 79 -7.46 6.58 -2.48
N LEU A 80 -8.49 7.22 -3.05
CA LEU A 80 -8.33 8.23 -4.10
C LEU A 80 -7.45 9.40 -3.61
N LEU A 81 -7.73 9.93 -2.43
CA LEU A 81 -6.97 11.05 -1.85
C LEU A 81 -5.48 10.68 -1.66
N VAL A 82 -5.21 9.50 -1.13
CA VAL A 82 -3.84 9.01 -0.92
C VAL A 82 -3.15 8.72 -2.25
N ASP A 83 -3.85 8.10 -3.21
CA ASP A 83 -3.24 7.70 -4.47
C ASP A 83 -2.94 8.89 -5.37
N VAL A 84 -3.79 9.93 -5.40
CA VAL A 84 -3.52 11.20 -6.12
C VAL A 84 -2.28 11.89 -5.56
N THR A 85 -2.20 12.07 -4.24
CA THR A 85 -1.07 12.77 -3.62
C THR A 85 0.22 11.96 -3.69
N ARG A 86 0.12 10.63 -3.58
CA ARG A 86 1.25 9.72 -3.78
C ARG A 86 1.74 9.74 -5.22
N ALA A 87 0.85 9.72 -6.21
CA ALA A 87 1.20 9.84 -7.62
C ALA A 87 1.96 11.14 -7.90
N ALA A 88 1.47 12.26 -7.36
CA ALA A 88 2.15 13.56 -7.45
C ALA A 88 3.54 13.55 -6.81
N ALA A 89 3.68 12.95 -5.62
CA ALA A 89 4.95 12.80 -4.94
C ALA A 89 5.94 11.95 -5.74
N LEU A 90 5.50 10.80 -6.27
CA LEU A 90 6.33 9.92 -7.10
C LEU A 90 6.80 10.61 -8.39
N VAL A 91 5.91 11.37 -9.04
CA VAL A 91 6.28 12.18 -10.23
C VAL A 91 7.34 13.21 -9.87
N ALA A 92 7.18 13.90 -8.74
CA ALA A 92 8.15 14.90 -8.28
C ALA A 92 9.51 14.27 -7.93
N TYR A 93 9.52 13.14 -7.21
CA TYR A 93 10.75 12.43 -6.82
C TYR A 93 11.48 11.80 -8.04
N SER A 94 10.75 11.53 -9.12
CA SER A 94 11.33 10.99 -10.36
C SER A 94 11.83 12.07 -11.32
N GLY A 95 11.46 13.33 -11.11
CA GLY A 95 11.78 14.47 -11.96
C GLY A 95 13.08 15.18 -11.58
N PRO A 96 13.53 16.16 -12.40
CA PRO A 96 14.64 17.04 -12.04
C PRO A 96 14.26 17.92 -10.84
N PRO A 97 15.25 18.30 -10.00
CA PRO A 97 15.00 19.20 -8.87
C PRO A 97 14.42 20.54 -9.36
N PRO A 98 13.49 21.14 -8.60
CA PRO A 98 12.97 22.45 -8.94
C PRO A 98 14.07 23.50 -8.83
N ALA A 99 14.19 24.34 -9.85
CA ALA A 99 15.15 25.45 -9.82
C ALA A 99 14.76 26.54 -8.80
N ASP A 100 13.49 26.61 -8.43
CA ASP A 100 12.89 27.55 -7.47
C ASP A 100 11.94 26.85 -6.51
N ARG A 101 11.87 27.27 -5.25
CA ARG A 101 11.01 26.68 -4.19
C ARG A 101 9.59 27.25 -4.19
N ARG A 102 9.12 27.93 -5.24
CA ARG A 102 7.78 28.57 -5.25
C ARG A 102 6.64 27.55 -5.29
N LEU A 103 5.60 27.81 -4.52
CA LEU A 103 4.36 27.00 -4.45
C LEU A 103 3.73 26.78 -5.84
N SER A 104 3.87 27.73 -6.76
CA SER A 104 3.34 27.64 -8.14
C SER A 104 3.84 26.42 -8.90
N ARG A 105 4.99 25.85 -8.53
CA ARG A 105 5.56 24.67 -9.19
C ARG A 105 5.01 23.33 -8.68
N MET A 106 4.28 23.33 -7.57
CA MET A 106 3.60 22.11 -7.09
C MET A 106 2.47 21.65 -8.02
N TRP A 107 1.88 22.58 -8.77
CA TRP A 107 0.75 22.25 -9.66
C TRP A 107 1.14 21.30 -10.78
N ARG A 108 2.33 21.41 -11.33
CA ARG A 108 2.78 20.52 -12.41
C ARG A 108 2.87 19.04 -11.96
N PRO A 109 3.58 18.69 -10.88
CA PRO A 109 3.56 17.31 -10.34
C PRO A 109 2.17 16.85 -9.95
N LEU A 110 1.31 17.74 -9.40
CA LEU A 110 -0.07 17.40 -9.04
C LEU A 110 -0.92 17.07 -10.27
N LEU A 111 -0.87 17.87 -11.33
CA LEU A 111 -1.61 17.62 -12.56
C LEU A 111 -1.13 16.35 -13.26
N VAL A 112 0.19 16.16 -13.36
CA VAL A 112 0.76 14.95 -13.93
C VAL A 112 0.44 13.74 -13.03
N GLY A 113 0.52 13.88 -11.71
CA GLY A 113 0.11 12.86 -10.75
C GLY A 113 -1.34 12.48 -10.91
N LEU A 114 -2.24 13.45 -11.04
CA LEU A 114 -3.66 13.23 -11.25
C LEU A 114 -3.92 12.43 -12.55
N SER A 115 -3.24 12.77 -13.65
CA SER A 115 -3.36 12.03 -14.92
C SER A 115 -2.81 10.60 -14.83
N ARG A 116 -1.87 10.31 -13.91
CA ARG A 116 -1.29 8.98 -13.68
C ARG A 116 -2.06 8.15 -12.65
N THR A 117 -2.90 8.79 -11.82
CA THR A 117 -3.65 8.13 -10.75
C THR A 117 -4.50 6.94 -11.24
N PRO A 118 -5.26 7.01 -12.35
CA PRO A 118 -6.03 5.86 -12.82
C PRO A 118 -5.16 4.62 -13.10
N PHE A 119 -3.97 4.83 -13.67
CA PHE A 119 -3.03 3.74 -13.94
C PHE A 119 -2.43 3.14 -12.66
N MET A 120 -2.18 3.96 -11.63
CA MET A 120 -1.72 3.48 -10.34
C MET A 120 -2.81 2.72 -9.59
N ILE A 121 -4.06 3.17 -9.70
CA ILE A 121 -5.22 2.47 -9.13
C ILE A 121 -5.41 1.12 -9.82
N SER A 122 -5.25 1.02 -11.15
CA SER A 122 -5.36 -0.26 -11.85
C SER A 122 -4.32 -1.28 -11.40
N VAL A 123 -3.06 -0.85 -11.19
CA VAL A 123 -2.01 -1.72 -10.62
C VAL A 123 -2.39 -2.19 -9.21
N ARG A 124 -2.93 -1.29 -8.39
CA ARG A 124 -3.39 -1.64 -7.04
C ARG A 124 -4.58 -2.58 -7.04
N ALA A 125 -5.51 -2.41 -7.98
CA ALA A 125 -6.65 -3.32 -8.15
C ALA A 125 -6.19 -4.73 -8.51
N VAL A 126 -5.22 -4.86 -9.42
CA VAL A 126 -4.60 -6.15 -9.77
C VAL A 126 -3.87 -6.75 -8.55
N GLU A 127 -3.11 -5.96 -7.80
CA GLU A 127 -2.46 -6.38 -6.56
C GLU A 127 -3.47 -6.96 -5.56
N LEU A 128 -4.57 -6.24 -5.31
CA LEU A 128 -5.63 -6.68 -4.40
C LEU A 128 -6.36 -7.93 -4.90
N LEU A 129 -6.60 -8.04 -6.20
CA LEU A 129 -7.22 -9.22 -6.80
C LEU A 129 -6.35 -10.47 -6.58
N ILE A 130 -5.03 -10.34 -6.75
CA ILE A 130 -4.09 -11.43 -6.50
C ILE A 130 -4.10 -11.82 -5.02
N TYR A 131 -4.09 -10.86 -4.09
CA TYR A 131 -4.17 -11.16 -2.65
C TYR A 131 -5.47 -11.83 -2.27
N PHE A 132 -6.59 -11.42 -2.86
CA PHE A 132 -7.88 -12.05 -2.66
C PHE A 132 -7.88 -13.50 -3.16
N ALA A 133 -7.34 -13.74 -4.36
CA ALA A 133 -7.24 -15.09 -4.94
C ALA A 133 -6.33 -16.00 -4.07
N LEU A 134 -5.19 -15.48 -3.60
CA LEU A 134 -4.31 -16.20 -2.68
C LEU A 134 -4.99 -16.50 -1.34
N GLY A 135 -5.74 -15.53 -0.80
CA GLY A 135 -6.50 -15.70 0.43
C GLY A 135 -7.56 -16.78 0.31
N LEU A 136 -8.33 -16.78 -0.78
CA LEU A 136 -9.33 -17.81 -1.07
C LEU A 136 -8.68 -19.18 -1.26
N GLY A 137 -7.56 -19.26 -2.00
CA GLY A 137 -6.81 -20.50 -2.20
C GLY A 137 -6.34 -21.10 -0.88
N ASN A 138 -5.74 -20.25 -0.01
CA ASN A 138 -5.30 -20.67 1.33
C ASN A 138 -6.47 -21.15 2.19
N LEU A 139 -7.58 -20.41 2.19
CA LEU A 139 -8.78 -20.80 2.93
C LEU A 139 -9.31 -22.16 2.45
N PHE A 140 -9.38 -22.37 1.13
CA PHE A 140 -9.83 -23.63 0.55
C PHE A 140 -8.94 -24.81 0.97
N VAL A 141 -7.61 -24.65 0.91
CA VAL A 141 -6.66 -25.69 1.32
C VAL A 141 -6.77 -25.97 2.82
N LEU A 142 -6.86 -24.93 3.66
CA LEU A 142 -7.05 -25.07 5.12
C LEU A 142 -8.36 -25.81 5.43
N LEU A 143 -9.47 -25.44 4.80
CA LEU A 143 -10.76 -26.11 5.00
C LEU A 143 -10.73 -27.58 4.57
N ARG A 144 -9.93 -27.93 3.55
CA ARG A 144 -9.74 -29.31 3.14
C ARG A 144 -8.80 -30.12 4.04
N ALA A 145 -7.83 -29.47 4.65
CA ALA A 145 -6.88 -30.09 5.57
C ALA A 145 -7.46 -30.34 6.97
N LEU A 146 -8.49 -29.56 7.35
CA LEU A 146 -9.09 -29.61 8.69
C LEU A 146 -10.09 -30.77 8.95
N PRO A 147 -10.91 -31.25 7.98
CA PRO A 147 -11.90 -32.30 8.28
C PRO A 147 -11.29 -33.68 8.32
N GLY A 148 -11.38 -34.36 9.47
CA GLY A 148 -11.25 -35.82 9.60
C GLY A 148 -10.07 -36.35 10.38
N ALA A 149 -9.15 -35.53 10.87
CA ALA A 149 -8.06 -36.00 11.73
C ALA A 149 -8.39 -35.67 13.20
N ALA A 150 -8.18 -36.62 14.09
CA ALA A 150 -7.97 -36.31 15.51
C ALA A 150 -7.05 -35.11 15.62
N PRO A 151 -7.25 -34.22 16.59
CA PRO A 151 -6.53 -32.94 16.65
C PRO A 151 -5.03 -33.15 16.89
N ASP A 152 -4.31 -33.41 15.80
CA ASP A 152 -2.85 -33.44 15.83
C ASP A 152 -2.36 -32.01 15.50
N PRO A 153 -1.95 -31.23 16.50
CA PRO A 153 -1.53 -29.86 16.31
C PRO A 153 -0.33 -29.74 15.38
N THR A 154 0.49 -30.79 15.28
CA THR A 154 1.68 -30.83 14.41
C THR A 154 1.29 -30.86 12.93
N ARG A 155 0.29 -31.68 12.58
CA ARG A 155 -0.22 -31.74 11.20
C ARG A 155 -0.89 -30.46 10.76
N HIS A 156 -1.67 -29.84 11.65
CA HIS A 156 -2.31 -28.55 11.36
C HIS A 156 -1.26 -27.43 11.19
N ALA A 157 -0.24 -27.38 12.05
CA ALA A 157 0.84 -26.41 11.95
C ALA A 157 1.64 -26.60 10.65
N LEU A 158 1.94 -27.85 10.26
CA LEU A 158 2.63 -28.17 9.02
C LEU A 158 1.79 -27.77 7.79
N ALA A 159 0.51 -28.13 7.75
CA ALA A 159 -0.38 -27.74 6.66
C ALA A 159 -0.51 -26.22 6.55
N ALA A 160 -0.65 -25.52 7.65
CA ALA A 160 -0.67 -24.07 7.68
C ALA A 160 0.66 -23.47 7.18
N ALA A 161 1.80 -24.00 7.59
CA ALA A 161 3.11 -23.53 7.14
C ALA A 161 3.32 -23.76 5.63
N LEU A 162 2.95 -24.92 5.12
CA LEU A 162 3.06 -25.26 3.70
C LEU A 162 2.21 -24.36 2.81
N CYS A 163 1.06 -23.88 3.30
CA CYS A 163 0.20 -22.96 2.55
C CYS A 163 0.62 -21.50 2.72
N LEU A 164 0.91 -21.08 3.95
CA LEU A 164 1.15 -19.67 4.27
C LEU A 164 2.52 -19.17 3.77
N LEU A 165 3.58 -19.99 3.85
CA LEU A 165 4.92 -19.56 3.43
C LEU A 165 5.03 -19.24 1.94
N PRO A 166 4.57 -20.11 1.00
CA PRO A 166 4.56 -19.77 -0.42
C PRO A 166 3.69 -18.57 -0.75
N SER A 167 2.52 -18.46 -0.11
CA SER A 167 1.60 -17.34 -0.31
C SER A 167 2.19 -16.03 0.20
N LEU A 168 2.91 -16.05 1.32
CA LEU A 168 3.63 -14.89 1.85
C LEU A 168 4.75 -14.46 0.89
N ALA A 169 5.54 -15.41 0.38
CA ALA A 169 6.60 -15.13 -0.58
C ALA A 169 6.04 -14.52 -1.87
N LEU A 170 4.97 -15.11 -2.41
CA LEU A 170 4.31 -14.59 -3.62
C LEU A 170 3.69 -13.22 -3.37
N SER A 171 3.03 -13.02 -2.23
CA SER A 171 2.47 -11.71 -1.84
C SER A 171 3.57 -10.65 -1.74
N LEU A 172 4.74 -11.00 -1.22
CA LEU A 172 5.88 -10.08 -1.13
C LEU A 172 6.42 -9.70 -2.52
N ILE A 173 6.52 -10.67 -3.44
CA ILE A 173 6.94 -10.41 -4.82
C ILE A 173 5.93 -9.48 -5.51
N VAL A 174 4.64 -9.78 -5.39
CA VAL A 174 3.57 -8.97 -5.98
C VAL A 174 3.57 -7.55 -5.39
N PHE A 175 3.72 -7.43 -4.07
CA PHE A 175 3.83 -6.14 -3.39
C PHE A 175 5.00 -5.32 -3.94
N MET A 176 6.20 -5.89 -3.99
CA MET A 176 7.39 -5.22 -4.50
C MET A 176 7.25 -4.84 -5.98
N GLY A 177 6.74 -5.77 -6.80
CA GLY A 177 6.48 -5.54 -8.22
C GLY A 177 5.49 -4.41 -8.46
N ALA A 178 4.40 -4.37 -7.70
CA ALA A 178 3.41 -3.29 -7.75
C ALA A 178 4.02 -1.93 -7.37
N ARG A 179 4.91 -1.88 -6.37
CA ARG A 179 5.59 -0.61 -5.98
C ARG A 179 6.57 -0.13 -7.06
N VAL A 180 7.32 -1.05 -7.67
CA VAL A 180 8.18 -0.73 -8.83
C VAL A 180 7.33 -0.25 -10.00
N ALA A 181 6.22 -0.93 -10.32
CA ALA A 181 5.29 -0.53 -11.37
C ALA A 181 4.74 0.89 -11.15
N GLN A 182 4.34 1.24 -9.93
CA GLN A 182 3.89 2.59 -9.59
C GLN A 182 4.99 3.65 -9.84
N ALA A 183 6.25 3.35 -9.49
CA ALA A 183 7.37 4.23 -9.77
C ALA A 183 7.62 4.41 -11.29
N LEU A 184 7.42 3.35 -12.08
CA LEU A 184 7.52 3.40 -13.55
C LEU A 184 6.38 4.20 -14.20
N ILE A 185 5.13 4.03 -13.70
CA ILE A 185 3.98 4.82 -14.14
C ILE A 185 4.21 6.30 -13.87
N ALA A 186 4.76 6.65 -12.69
CA ALA A 186 5.12 8.03 -12.38
C ALA A 186 6.08 8.64 -13.42
N ARG A 187 6.93 7.82 -14.05
CA ARG A 187 7.86 8.21 -15.13
C ARG A 187 7.26 8.19 -16.54
N GLY A 188 6.02 7.74 -16.67
CA GLY A 188 5.31 7.75 -17.95
C GLY A 188 5.17 6.41 -18.64
N PHE A 189 5.53 5.31 -18.00
CA PHE A 189 5.26 3.98 -18.54
C PHE A 189 3.76 3.68 -18.53
N GLN A 190 3.31 2.92 -19.52
CA GLN A 190 1.93 2.39 -19.56
C GLN A 190 1.73 1.36 -18.44
N ALA A 191 0.51 1.27 -17.88
CA ALA A 191 0.23 0.44 -16.71
C ALA A 191 0.56 -1.05 -16.92
N ALA A 192 0.17 -1.63 -18.06
CA ALA A 192 0.45 -3.05 -18.35
C ALA A 192 1.96 -3.32 -18.48
N ALA A 193 2.68 -2.48 -19.23
CA ALA A 193 4.12 -2.59 -19.37
C ALA A 193 4.84 -2.37 -18.03
N ALA A 194 4.39 -1.39 -17.24
CA ALA A 194 4.94 -1.11 -15.91
C ALA A 194 4.74 -2.28 -14.95
N LEU A 195 3.56 -2.92 -14.97
CA LEU A 195 3.26 -4.08 -14.11
C LEU A 195 4.13 -5.28 -14.49
N GLY A 196 4.20 -5.64 -15.77
CA GLY A 196 5.04 -6.73 -16.25
C GLY A 196 6.52 -6.51 -15.92
N HIS A 197 7.02 -5.30 -16.20
CA HIS A 197 8.40 -4.94 -15.88
C HIS A 197 8.66 -4.87 -14.37
N GLY A 198 7.70 -4.36 -13.59
CA GLY A 198 7.79 -4.31 -12.13
C GLY A 198 7.88 -5.70 -11.50
N LEU A 199 7.10 -6.66 -11.98
CA LEU A 199 7.16 -8.06 -11.52
C LEU A 199 8.48 -8.73 -11.94
N ASP A 200 8.95 -8.53 -13.17
CA ASP A 200 10.23 -9.04 -13.64
C ASP A 200 11.40 -8.52 -12.79
N VAL A 201 11.41 -7.21 -12.50
CA VAL A 201 12.39 -6.59 -11.60
C VAL A 201 12.28 -7.15 -10.18
N ALA A 202 11.06 -7.36 -9.66
CA ALA A 202 10.88 -7.93 -8.33
C ALA A 202 11.41 -9.36 -8.25
N LEU A 203 11.22 -10.17 -9.27
CA LEU A 203 11.72 -11.54 -9.33
C LEU A 203 13.25 -11.58 -9.44
N ARG A 204 13.83 -10.84 -10.40
CA ARG A 204 15.28 -10.85 -10.65
C ARG A 204 16.10 -10.24 -9.52
N HIS A 205 15.54 -9.22 -8.85
CA HIS A 205 16.24 -8.46 -7.82
C HIS A 205 15.59 -8.59 -6.44
N PHE A 206 14.91 -9.72 -6.19
CA PHE A 206 14.20 -10.00 -4.95
C PHE A 206 15.06 -9.72 -3.71
N GLY A 207 16.31 -10.21 -3.69
CA GLY A 207 17.23 -10.01 -2.57
C GLY A 207 17.58 -8.54 -2.30
N ALA A 208 17.74 -7.72 -3.34
CA ALA A 208 18.03 -6.29 -3.19
C ALA A 208 16.83 -5.52 -2.65
N LEU A 209 15.62 -5.82 -3.17
CA LEU A 209 14.38 -5.22 -2.73
C LEU A 209 14.02 -5.64 -1.29
N THR A 210 14.23 -6.92 -0.95
CA THR A 210 14.03 -7.43 0.41
C THR A 210 14.97 -6.74 1.39
N ARG A 211 16.27 -6.56 1.05
CA ARG A 211 17.21 -5.81 1.87
C ARG A 211 16.78 -4.36 2.07
N LEU A 212 16.27 -3.70 1.03
CA LEU A 212 15.72 -2.34 1.15
C LEU A 212 14.52 -2.33 2.10
N GLY A 213 13.60 -3.29 1.96
CA GLY A 213 12.43 -3.43 2.82
C GLY A 213 12.81 -3.70 4.28
N LEU A 214 13.72 -4.64 4.54
CA LEU A 214 14.20 -4.96 5.89
C LEU A 214 14.92 -3.78 6.54
N LEU A 215 15.82 -3.12 5.83
CA LEU A 215 16.47 -1.90 6.34
C LEU A 215 15.45 -0.78 6.57
N GLY A 216 14.47 -0.65 5.68
CA GLY A 216 13.36 0.26 5.86
C GLY A 216 12.56 -0.03 7.12
N LEU A 217 12.26 -1.30 7.41
CA LEU A 217 11.60 -1.73 8.65
C LEU A 217 12.44 -1.41 9.90
N VAL A 218 13.74 -1.69 9.87
CA VAL A 218 14.65 -1.37 11.00
C VAL A 218 14.65 0.13 11.27
N VAL A 219 14.73 0.96 10.23
CA VAL A 219 14.67 2.41 10.38
C VAL A 219 13.28 2.89 10.78
N ALA A 220 12.21 2.23 10.33
CA ALA A 220 10.84 2.54 10.68
C ALA A 220 10.47 2.07 12.10
N ALA A 221 11.17 1.10 12.68
CA ALA A 221 10.85 0.52 13.99
C ALA A 221 10.70 1.56 15.12
N PRO A 222 11.60 2.54 15.30
CA PRO A 222 11.43 3.57 16.33
C PRO A 222 10.19 4.44 16.08
N PHE A 223 9.87 4.75 14.82
CA PHE A 223 8.65 5.49 14.46
C PHE A 223 7.39 4.65 14.70
N ALA A 224 7.45 3.34 14.44
CA ALA A 224 6.37 2.40 14.73
C ALA A 224 6.14 2.27 16.24
N ALA A 225 7.20 2.17 17.02
CA ALA A 225 7.12 2.16 18.49
C ALA A 225 6.52 3.47 19.03
N ALA A 226 6.98 4.62 18.54
CA ALA A 226 6.41 5.92 18.89
C ALA A 226 4.93 6.03 18.46
N ALA A 227 4.59 5.50 17.28
CA ALA A 227 3.21 5.48 16.77
C ALA A 227 2.29 4.59 17.61
N TRP A 228 2.79 3.56 18.28
CA TRP A 228 1.99 2.67 19.13
C TRP A 228 1.41 3.40 20.34
N VAL A 229 2.20 4.27 20.96
CA VAL A 229 1.78 5.08 22.13
C VAL A 229 1.21 6.45 21.75
N ALA A 230 1.33 6.86 20.49
CA ALA A 230 0.91 8.16 20.02
C ALA A 230 -0.62 8.23 19.80
N PRO A 231 -1.22 9.43 19.94
CA PRO A 231 -2.59 9.68 19.50
C PRO A 231 -2.78 9.31 18.03
N PHE A 232 -4.00 8.93 17.65
CA PHE A 232 -4.31 8.43 16.31
C PHE A 232 -3.79 9.31 15.17
N GLY A 233 -3.96 10.64 15.27
CA GLY A 233 -3.48 11.57 14.23
C GLY A 233 -1.97 11.55 14.05
N LEU A 234 -1.20 11.53 15.15
CA LEU A 234 0.26 11.44 15.10
C LEU A 234 0.72 10.09 14.57
N ARG A 235 0.02 9.00 14.91
CA ARG A 235 0.27 7.67 14.33
C ARG A 235 0.12 7.69 12.81
N ALA A 236 -0.99 8.22 12.30
CA ALA A 236 -1.24 8.31 10.86
C ALA A 236 -0.17 9.15 10.15
N LEU A 237 0.27 10.25 10.77
CA LEU A 237 1.34 11.12 10.28
C LEU A 237 2.67 10.36 10.17
N LEU A 238 3.09 9.67 11.23
CA LEU A 238 4.35 8.93 11.26
C LEU A 238 4.37 7.81 10.21
N VAL A 239 3.28 7.03 10.11
CA VAL A 239 3.15 5.94 9.12
C VAL A 239 3.19 6.49 7.70
N ALA A 240 2.48 7.60 7.44
CA ALA A 240 2.46 8.22 6.12
C ALA A 240 3.83 8.76 5.71
N PHE A 241 4.54 9.41 6.64
CA PHE A 241 5.87 9.95 6.40
C PHE A 241 6.89 8.84 6.08
N VAL A 242 6.93 7.79 6.90
CA VAL A 242 7.80 6.63 6.64
C VAL A 242 7.47 5.96 5.32
N GLY A 243 6.19 5.79 5.01
CA GLY A 243 5.74 5.24 3.73
C GLY A 243 6.24 6.05 2.54
N LEU A 244 6.11 7.39 2.57
CA LEU A 244 6.61 8.28 1.53
C LEU A 244 8.14 8.21 1.40
N TRP A 245 8.85 8.14 2.51
CA TRP A 245 10.30 7.98 2.49
C TRP A 245 10.75 6.68 1.80
N LEU A 246 10.12 5.56 2.13
CA LEU A 246 10.40 4.28 1.47
C LEU A 246 10.06 4.32 -0.03
N TYR A 247 8.99 5.00 -0.41
CA TYR A 247 8.67 5.22 -1.83
C TYR A 247 9.72 6.10 -2.53
N ALA A 248 10.18 7.17 -1.90
CA ALA A 248 11.24 8.01 -2.45
C ALA A 248 12.56 7.22 -2.60
N ALA A 249 12.90 6.36 -1.62
CA ALA A 249 14.05 5.47 -1.70
C ALA A 249 13.93 4.47 -2.86
N LEU A 250 12.75 3.90 -3.06
CA LEU A 250 12.49 2.99 -4.17
C LEU A 250 12.60 3.68 -5.53
N THR A 251 12.08 4.89 -5.68
CA THR A 251 12.21 5.65 -6.94
C THR A 251 13.64 5.98 -7.28
N THR A 252 14.50 6.19 -6.28
CA THR A 252 15.94 6.43 -6.51
C THR A 252 16.69 5.13 -6.85
N LEU A 253 16.25 3.99 -6.30
CA LEU A 253 16.82 2.67 -6.58
C LEU A 253 16.48 2.19 -7.99
N VAL A 254 15.25 2.43 -8.44
CA VAL A 254 14.80 2.18 -9.82
C VAL A 254 15.34 3.30 -10.69
N GLY A 255 16.36 3.05 -11.53
CA GLY A 255 16.95 4.02 -12.43
C GLY A 255 15.95 4.60 -13.43
N ARG A 256 16.34 5.68 -14.14
CA ARG A 256 15.48 6.34 -15.15
C ARG A 256 15.05 5.39 -16.26
N ASP A 257 15.87 4.39 -16.57
CA ASP A 257 15.62 3.37 -17.60
C ASP A 257 14.78 2.18 -17.07
N GLY A 258 14.22 2.28 -15.88
CA GLY A 258 13.47 1.20 -15.23
C GLY A 258 14.33 0.06 -14.70
N ARG A 259 15.66 0.14 -14.84
CA ARG A 259 16.59 -0.86 -14.29
C ARG A 259 16.97 -0.50 -12.86
N LEU A 260 17.14 -1.52 -12.03
CA LEU A 260 17.69 -1.30 -10.69
C LEU A 260 19.15 -0.89 -10.81
N LEU A 261 19.51 0.21 -10.14
CA LEU A 261 20.88 0.69 -10.01
C LEU A 261 21.60 -0.18 -8.96
N THR A 262 21.74 -1.48 -9.24
CA THR A 262 22.54 -2.40 -8.43
C THR A 262 23.94 -2.42 -9.00
N GLY A 263 24.84 -1.70 -8.35
CA GLY A 263 26.27 -1.77 -8.57
C GLY A 263 26.96 -1.99 -7.25
#